data_ed10f555f15b10ce7a5ea3e649c3fe7d
#
_entry.id   ed10f555f15b10ce7a5ea3e649c3fe7d
#
_cell.length_a   1.000
_cell.length_b   1.000
_cell.length_c   1.000
_cell.angle_alpha   90.00
_cell.angle_beta   90.00
_cell.angle_gamma   90.00
#
_symmetry.space_group_name_H-M   'P 1'
#
loop_
_entity.id
_entity.type
_entity.pdbx_description
1 polymer ?
#
loop_
_entity_poly.entity_id
_entity_poly.type
_entity_poly.pdbx_seq_one_letter_code
_entity_poly.pdbx_strand_id
1 'polypeptide(L)'
;MDLNTIQALVSSLLLNISSISGYAIPAKPPDVFHIGAAQVQERVCSKPCRARAFFAPGEGIYLDASLDLKGDFYERSILVHELVHFLQYASGRFDSEKGPCARHSAEETEAYDIQNKYLSQTDDPRRFAFLAPPGGCDD
;
A
#
# COMPACT_ATOMS: atom_id res chain seq x y z
N MET A 1 -9.00 -13.67 -9.49
CA MET A 1 -7.56 -13.97 -9.69
C MET A 1 -7.20 -15.09 -8.72
N ASP A 2 -6.64 -16.17 -9.19
CA ASP A 2 -6.26 -17.28 -8.32
C ASP A 2 -4.99 -16.97 -7.51
N LEU A 3 -4.70 -17.82 -6.53
CA LEU A 3 -3.57 -17.63 -5.61
C LEU A 3 -2.23 -17.56 -6.34
N ASN A 4 -2.00 -18.42 -7.31
CA ASN A 4 -0.73 -18.41 -8.06
C ASN A 4 -0.55 -17.12 -8.85
N THR A 5 -1.62 -16.61 -9.44
CA THR A 5 -1.60 -15.36 -10.21
C THR A 5 -1.34 -14.17 -9.29
N ILE A 6 -1.99 -14.10 -8.13
CA ILE A 6 -1.76 -13.00 -7.19
C ILE A 6 -0.34 -13.05 -6.62
N GLN A 7 0.20 -14.22 -6.33
CA GLN A 7 1.58 -14.37 -5.85
C GLN A 7 2.59 -13.91 -6.92
N ALA A 8 2.37 -14.26 -8.18
CA ALA A 8 3.21 -13.80 -9.28
C ALA A 8 3.16 -12.29 -9.44
N LEU A 9 1.97 -11.71 -9.33
CA LEU A 9 1.79 -10.25 -9.37
C LEU A 9 2.51 -9.57 -8.21
N VAL A 10 2.34 -10.08 -6.99
CA VAL A 10 3.02 -9.53 -5.81
C VAL A 10 4.54 -9.55 -5.98
N SER A 11 5.08 -10.68 -6.45
CA SER A 11 6.54 -10.79 -6.69
C SER A 11 7.02 -9.78 -7.73
N SER A 12 6.29 -9.63 -8.82
CA SER A 12 6.61 -8.66 -9.87
C SER A 12 6.55 -7.22 -9.35
N LEU A 13 5.52 -6.89 -8.58
CA LEU A 13 5.37 -5.54 -8.01
C LEU A 13 6.45 -5.24 -6.97
N LEU A 14 6.83 -6.22 -6.14
CA LEU A 14 7.92 -6.04 -5.18
C LEU A 14 9.25 -5.75 -5.88
N LEU A 15 9.54 -6.42 -6.99
CA LEU A 15 10.72 -6.13 -7.80
C LEU A 15 10.69 -4.70 -8.33
N ASN A 16 9.55 -4.27 -8.84
CA ASN A 16 9.36 -2.91 -9.35
C ASN A 16 9.54 -1.86 -8.24
N ILE A 17 8.89 -2.08 -7.09
CA ILE A 17 9.01 -1.17 -5.95
C ILE A 17 10.46 -1.09 -5.46
N SER A 18 11.15 -2.23 -5.38
CA SER A 18 12.56 -2.27 -4.99
C SER A 18 13.42 -1.45 -5.95
N SER A 19 13.16 -1.54 -7.25
CA SER A 19 13.85 -0.74 -8.27
C SER A 19 13.62 0.76 -8.09
N ILE A 20 12.40 1.15 -7.72
CA ILE A 20 12.05 2.57 -7.49
C ILE A 20 12.66 3.10 -6.19
N SER A 21 12.61 2.31 -5.12
CA SER A 21 12.83 2.78 -3.75
C SER A 21 14.16 2.36 -3.13
N GLY A 22 14.75 1.27 -3.61
CA GLY A 22 15.91 0.67 -2.98
C GLY A 22 15.61 -0.25 -1.81
N TYR A 23 14.34 -0.48 -1.47
CA TYR A 23 13.99 -1.43 -0.41
C TYR A 23 14.46 -2.84 -0.76
N ALA A 24 15.06 -3.53 0.22
CA ALA A 24 15.35 -4.95 0.10
C ALA A 24 14.04 -5.74 0.11
N ILE A 25 13.96 -6.78 -0.72
CA ILE A 25 12.76 -7.63 -0.78
C ILE A 25 12.91 -8.73 0.25
N PRO A 26 11.97 -8.84 1.25
CA PRO A 26 12.01 -9.93 2.21
C PRO A 26 11.89 -11.30 1.54
N ALA A 27 12.48 -12.33 2.15
CA ALA A 27 12.44 -13.68 1.61
C ALA A 27 11.01 -14.22 1.52
N LYS A 28 10.15 -13.83 2.48
CA LYS A 28 8.75 -14.25 2.49
C LYS A 28 7.86 -13.05 2.09
N PRO A 29 7.15 -13.14 0.95
CA PRO A 29 6.20 -12.10 0.58
C PRO A 29 5.00 -12.08 1.51
N PRO A 30 4.22 -10.97 1.55
CA PRO A 30 3.02 -10.93 2.37
C PRO A 30 1.91 -11.78 1.79
N ASP A 31 1.05 -12.30 2.66
CA ASP A 31 -0.21 -12.89 2.22
C ASP A 31 -1.14 -11.78 1.73
N VAL A 32 -1.98 -12.10 0.75
CA VAL A 32 -2.97 -11.16 0.21
C VAL A 32 -4.35 -11.80 0.31
N PHE A 33 -5.28 -11.09 0.92
CA PHE A 33 -6.64 -11.53 1.14
C PHE A 33 -7.61 -10.63 0.39
N HIS A 34 -8.57 -11.24 -0.33
CA HIS A 34 -9.65 -10.51 -1.01
C HIS A 34 -10.89 -10.58 -0.14
N ILE A 35 -11.39 -9.42 0.28
CA ILE A 35 -12.60 -9.33 1.12
C ILE A 35 -13.56 -8.30 0.52
N GLY A 36 -14.78 -8.24 1.03
CA GLY A 36 -15.76 -7.28 0.56
C GLY A 36 -15.39 -5.83 0.90
N ALA A 37 -15.82 -4.88 0.08
CA ALA A 37 -15.55 -3.46 0.29
C ALA A 37 -15.99 -2.99 1.68
N ALA A 38 -17.17 -3.41 2.14
CA ALA A 38 -17.68 -3.05 3.46
C ALA A 38 -16.77 -3.56 4.58
N GLN A 39 -16.21 -4.77 4.43
CA GLN A 39 -15.30 -5.36 5.42
C GLN A 39 -13.98 -4.59 5.48
N VAL A 40 -13.44 -4.14 4.34
CA VAL A 40 -12.27 -3.28 4.31
C VAL A 40 -12.54 -2.00 5.09
N GLN A 41 -13.65 -1.34 4.80
CA GLN A 41 -14.02 -0.07 5.40
C GLN A 41 -14.23 -0.18 6.91
N GLU A 42 -14.86 -1.24 7.38
CA GLU A 42 -15.06 -1.50 8.81
C GLU A 42 -13.73 -1.60 9.57
N ARG A 43 -12.72 -2.21 8.96
CA ARG A 43 -11.41 -2.40 9.61
C ARG A 43 -10.54 -1.15 9.59
N VAL A 44 -10.71 -0.28 8.60
CA VAL A 44 -9.85 0.90 8.41
C VAL A 44 -10.45 2.15 9.03
N CYS A 45 -11.77 2.29 8.96
CA CYS A 45 -12.47 3.53 9.28
C CYS A 45 -13.49 3.34 10.39
N SER A 46 -13.52 4.26 11.33
CA SER A 46 -14.57 4.31 12.35
C SER A 46 -15.89 4.90 11.79
N LYS A 47 -15.83 5.52 10.62
CA LYS A 47 -16.95 6.11 9.89
C LYS A 47 -16.93 5.57 8.46
N PRO A 48 -18.04 5.64 7.70
CA PRO A 48 -18.01 5.29 6.29
C PRO A 48 -16.89 6.03 5.56
N CYS A 49 -16.12 5.32 4.78
CA CYS A 49 -14.97 5.86 4.06
C CYS A 49 -14.80 5.16 2.71
N ARG A 50 -13.78 5.56 1.95
CA ARG A 50 -13.50 4.99 0.62
C ARG A 50 -12.27 4.09 0.60
N ALA A 51 -11.81 3.62 1.76
CA ALA A 51 -10.67 2.72 1.82
C ALA A 51 -10.96 1.43 1.04
N ARG A 52 -10.04 1.02 0.19
CA ARG A 52 -10.17 -0.17 -0.65
C ARG A 52 -9.12 -1.23 -0.36
N ALA A 53 -8.19 -0.95 0.55
CA ALA A 53 -7.15 -1.88 0.96
C ALA A 53 -6.54 -1.43 2.28
N PHE A 54 -5.87 -2.35 2.96
CA PHE A 54 -5.02 -2.01 4.10
C PHE A 54 -3.97 -3.09 4.34
N PHE A 55 -2.85 -2.69 4.92
CA PHE A 55 -1.81 -3.60 5.41
C PHE A 55 -1.99 -3.80 6.91
N ALA A 56 -2.06 -5.06 7.35
CA ALA A 56 -2.13 -5.44 8.77
C ALA A 56 -0.83 -6.15 9.14
N PRO A 57 0.07 -5.51 9.94
CA PRO A 57 1.32 -6.15 10.35
C PRO A 57 1.10 -7.51 11.01
N GLY A 58 1.88 -8.50 10.56
CA GLY A 58 1.75 -9.88 11.06
C GLY A 58 0.63 -10.69 10.43
N GLU A 59 -0.26 -10.07 9.66
CA GLU A 59 -1.36 -10.76 8.98
C GLU A 59 -1.16 -10.77 7.45
N GLY A 60 -1.03 -9.61 6.83
CA GLY A 60 -0.90 -9.47 5.39
C GLY A 60 -1.62 -8.25 4.85
N ILE A 61 -1.95 -8.30 3.56
CA ILE A 61 -2.65 -7.22 2.87
C ILE A 61 -4.08 -7.67 2.58
N TYR A 62 -5.03 -6.82 2.92
CA TYR A 62 -6.44 -7.03 2.63
C TYR A 62 -6.87 -6.10 1.51
N LEU A 63 -7.46 -6.66 0.46
CA LEU A 63 -7.92 -5.93 -0.72
C LEU A 63 -9.41 -6.06 -0.89
N ASP A 64 -10.06 -4.97 -1.29
CA ASP A 64 -11.41 -5.01 -1.82
C ASP A 64 -11.44 -5.96 -3.02
N ALA A 65 -12.25 -7.01 -2.93
CA ALA A 65 -12.33 -8.06 -3.94
C ALA A 65 -12.77 -7.55 -5.32
N SER A 66 -13.39 -6.35 -5.39
CA SER A 66 -13.82 -5.76 -6.66
C SER A 66 -12.71 -5.03 -7.42
N LEU A 67 -11.50 -4.88 -6.83
CA LEU A 67 -10.39 -4.24 -7.52
C LEU A 67 -9.98 -5.05 -8.76
N ASP A 68 -9.85 -4.36 -9.89
CA ASP A 68 -9.36 -4.95 -11.13
C ASP A 68 -7.84 -4.81 -11.23
N LEU A 69 -7.13 -5.78 -10.66
CA LEU A 69 -5.67 -5.74 -10.59
C LEU A 69 -5.00 -6.04 -11.93
N LYS A 70 -5.71 -6.69 -12.87
CA LYS A 70 -5.16 -7.04 -14.18
C LYS A 70 -5.37 -5.95 -15.22
N GLY A 71 -6.57 -5.38 -15.26
CA GLY A 71 -6.98 -4.49 -16.32
C GLY A 71 -6.89 -3.01 -16.02
N ASP A 72 -6.63 -2.62 -14.77
CA ASP A 72 -6.63 -1.21 -14.35
C ASP A 72 -5.36 -0.90 -13.56
N PHE A 73 -4.44 -0.14 -14.15
CA PHE A 73 -3.18 0.23 -13.50
C PHE A 73 -3.40 1.06 -12.23
N TYR A 74 -4.41 1.93 -12.24
CA TYR A 74 -4.74 2.76 -11.08
C TYR A 74 -5.20 1.89 -9.91
N GLU A 75 -6.07 0.91 -10.16
CA GLU A 75 -6.52 -0.04 -9.12
C GLU A 75 -5.38 -0.95 -8.68
N ARG A 76 -4.54 -1.41 -9.60
CA ARG A 76 -3.34 -2.18 -9.26
C ARG A 76 -2.40 -1.40 -8.36
N SER A 77 -2.30 -0.09 -8.57
CA SER A 77 -1.42 0.77 -7.77
C SER A 77 -1.85 0.85 -6.30
N ILE A 78 -3.10 0.52 -5.99
CA ILE A 78 -3.58 0.41 -4.60
C ILE A 78 -2.86 -0.74 -3.90
N LEU A 79 -2.66 -1.86 -4.60
CA LEU A 79 -1.83 -2.96 -4.07
C LEU A 79 -0.38 -2.52 -3.92
N VAL A 80 0.17 -1.75 -4.86
CA VAL A 80 1.52 -1.18 -4.73
C VAL A 80 1.65 -0.38 -3.44
N HIS A 81 0.68 0.47 -3.14
CA HIS A 81 0.65 1.28 -1.92
C HIS A 81 0.77 0.39 -0.66
N GLU A 82 -0.03 -0.66 -0.57
CA GLU A 82 0.00 -1.56 0.59
C GLU A 82 1.29 -2.38 0.64
N LEU A 83 1.87 -2.75 -0.49
CA LEU A 83 3.16 -3.41 -0.54
C LEU A 83 4.29 -2.50 -0.03
N VAL A 84 4.20 -1.19 -0.26
CA VAL A 84 5.15 -0.23 0.33
C VAL A 84 5.05 -0.27 1.85
N HIS A 85 3.84 -0.27 2.42
CA HIS A 85 3.67 -0.39 3.86
C HIS A 85 4.25 -1.71 4.41
N PHE A 86 4.09 -2.80 3.68
CA PHE A 86 4.74 -4.06 4.02
C PHE A 86 6.26 -3.92 4.10
N LEU A 87 6.88 -3.26 3.12
CA LEU A 87 8.32 -3.05 3.10
C LEU A 87 8.79 -2.10 4.19
N GLN A 88 8.02 -1.06 4.49
CA GLN A 88 8.29 -0.16 5.60
C GLN A 88 8.33 -0.91 6.93
N TYR A 89 7.33 -1.76 7.15
CA TYR A 89 7.25 -2.58 8.37
C TYR A 89 8.40 -3.58 8.44
N ALA A 90 8.67 -4.31 7.35
CA ALA A 90 9.71 -5.34 7.32
C ALA A 90 11.12 -4.76 7.52
N SER A 91 11.36 -3.55 7.02
CA SER A 91 12.68 -2.89 7.11
C SER A 91 12.86 -2.10 8.41
N GLY A 92 11.79 -1.78 9.12
CA GLY A 92 11.85 -0.89 10.29
C GLY A 92 12.18 0.55 9.94
N ARG A 93 11.97 0.99 8.69
CA ARG A 93 12.43 2.29 8.19
C ARG A 93 11.96 3.48 9.03
N PHE A 94 10.73 3.44 9.54
CA PHE A 94 10.14 4.54 10.30
C PHE A 94 10.03 4.26 11.80
N ASP A 95 10.73 3.24 12.31
CA ASP A 95 10.65 2.86 13.72
C ASP A 95 11.20 3.95 14.65
N SER A 96 12.09 4.81 14.15
CA SER A 96 12.65 5.92 14.91
C SER A 96 11.77 7.16 14.94
N GLU A 97 10.70 7.21 14.16
CA GLU A 97 9.78 8.34 14.18
C GLU A 97 9.07 8.43 15.53
N LYS A 98 9.02 9.64 16.07
CA LYS A 98 8.45 9.90 17.40
C LYS A 98 6.98 10.27 17.27
N GLY A 99 6.13 9.39 17.79
CA GLY A 99 4.70 9.62 17.80
C GLY A 99 3.96 9.03 16.61
N PRO A 100 2.70 8.60 16.82
CA PRO A 100 1.92 7.92 15.79
C PRO A 100 1.54 8.80 14.60
N CYS A 101 1.29 10.09 14.82
CA CYS A 101 0.94 11.00 13.73
C CYS A 101 2.14 11.24 12.81
N ALA A 102 3.32 11.53 13.34
CA ALA A 102 4.53 11.76 12.56
C ALA A 102 4.90 10.50 11.77
N ARG A 103 4.83 9.33 12.41
CA ARG A 103 5.10 8.05 11.76
C ARG A 103 4.10 7.78 10.64
N HIS A 104 2.80 7.93 10.89
CA HIS A 104 1.77 7.73 9.89
C HIS A 104 1.96 8.67 8.70
N SER A 105 2.23 9.94 8.96
CA SER A 105 2.46 10.93 7.91
C SER A 105 3.67 10.57 7.04
N ALA A 106 4.78 10.13 7.65
CA ALA A 106 5.98 9.73 6.93
C ALA A 106 5.73 8.47 6.07
N GLU A 107 5.07 7.47 6.64
CA GLU A 107 4.74 6.23 5.94
C GLU A 107 3.83 6.49 4.73
N GLU A 108 2.78 7.29 4.91
CA GLU A 108 1.83 7.60 3.84
C GLU A 108 2.46 8.46 2.74
N THR A 109 3.26 9.45 3.12
CA THR A 109 3.95 10.31 2.14
C THR A 109 4.83 9.48 1.21
N GLU A 110 5.61 8.56 1.76
CA GLU A 110 6.45 7.68 0.96
C GLU A 110 5.60 6.70 0.12
N ALA A 111 4.56 6.12 0.71
CA ALA A 111 3.74 5.15 0.00
C ALA A 111 3.04 5.78 -1.21
N TYR A 112 2.49 6.98 -1.06
CA TYR A 112 1.87 7.69 -2.20
C TYR A 112 2.91 8.13 -3.23
N ASP A 113 4.10 8.55 -2.80
CA ASP A 113 5.17 8.92 -3.73
C ASP A 113 5.59 7.73 -4.60
N ILE A 114 5.80 6.57 -4.00
CA ILE A 114 6.17 5.35 -4.73
C ILE A 114 5.02 4.88 -5.62
N GLN A 115 3.78 4.93 -5.12
CA GLN A 115 2.60 4.58 -5.90
C GLN A 115 2.50 5.45 -7.16
N ASN A 116 2.74 6.74 -7.04
CA ASN A 116 2.71 7.66 -8.17
C ASN A 116 3.88 7.43 -9.13
N LYS A 117 5.05 7.08 -8.62
CA LYS A 117 6.20 6.71 -9.47
C LYS A 117 5.90 5.43 -10.26
N TYR A 118 5.24 4.46 -9.63
CA TYR A 118 4.77 3.27 -10.34
C TYR A 118 3.80 3.67 -11.46
N LEU A 119 2.80 4.50 -11.17
CA LEU A 119 1.83 4.95 -12.17
C LEU A 119 2.51 5.70 -13.32
N SER A 120 3.58 6.44 -13.05
CA SER A 120 4.31 7.15 -14.09
C SER A 120 5.00 6.22 -15.10
N GLN A 121 5.18 4.96 -14.75
CA GLN A 121 5.72 3.92 -15.65
C GLN A 121 4.64 3.30 -16.53
N THR A 122 3.38 3.68 -16.35
CA THR A 122 2.22 3.18 -17.09
C THR A 122 1.65 4.30 -17.95
N ASP A 123 0.65 3.98 -18.77
CA ASP A 123 -0.07 4.98 -19.57
C ASP A 123 -1.16 5.70 -18.77
N ASP A 124 -1.36 5.34 -17.51
CA ASP A 124 -2.42 5.93 -16.70
C ASP A 124 -2.00 7.31 -16.18
N PRO A 125 -2.75 8.37 -16.52
CA PRO A 125 -2.40 9.73 -16.08
C PRO A 125 -2.85 10.03 -14.65
N ARG A 126 -3.65 9.17 -14.03
CA ARG A 126 -4.19 9.42 -12.68
C ARG A 126 -3.07 9.36 -11.65
N ARG A 127 -3.21 10.18 -10.60
CA ARG A 127 -2.25 10.23 -9.49
C ARG A 127 -3.02 10.33 -8.17
N PHE A 128 -2.37 9.91 -7.10
CA PHE A 128 -2.91 10.06 -5.75
C PHE A 128 -2.29 11.28 -5.07
N ALA A 129 -3.05 11.89 -4.16
CA ALA A 129 -2.57 12.98 -3.33
C ALA A 129 -2.74 12.60 -1.87
N PHE A 130 -1.73 12.88 -1.06
CA PHE A 130 -1.81 12.76 0.39
C PHE A 130 -1.50 14.10 1.00
N LEU A 131 -2.42 14.57 1.84
CA LEU A 131 -2.26 15.84 2.56
C LEU A 131 -1.89 15.53 4.01
N ALA A 132 -0.76 16.05 4.45
CA ALA A 132 -0.39 15.97 5.85
C ALA A 132 -1.42 16.70 6.73
N PRO A 133 -1.55 16.35 8.01
CA PRO A 133 -2.49 17.03 8.91
C PRO A 133 -2.23 18.54 8.93
N PRO A 134 -3.29 19.37 8.94
CA PRO A 134 -3.15 20.82 9.04
C PRO A 134 -2.33 21.19 10.27
N GLY A 135 -1.31 22.04 10.09
CA GLY A 135 -0.42 22.46 11.19
C GLY A 135 0.62 21.41 11.59
N GLY A 136 0.67 20.28 10.88
CA GLY A 136 1.61 19.19 11.19
C GLY A 136 1.12 18.29 12.32
N CYS A 137 2.05 17.58 12.96
CA CYS A 137 1.77 16.64 14.04
C CYS A 137 2.21 17.21 15.39
N ASP A 138 1.39 16.97 16.42
CA ASP A 138 1.65 17.41 17.79
C ASP A 138 2.20 16.29 18.68
N ASP A 139 2.58 15.17 18.11
CA ASP A 139 3.09 14.01 18.86
C ASP A 139 4.34 14.33 19.67
#